data_72a22f9b51f8429f420a3038cf1a4647
#
_entry.id   72a22f9b51f8429f420a3038cf1a4647
#
_cell.length_a   1.000
_cell.length_b   1.000
_cell.length_c   1.000
_cell.angle_alpha   90.00
_cell.angle_beta   90.00
_cell.angle_gamma   90.00
#
_symmetry.space_group_name_H-M   'P 1'
#
loop_
_entity.id
_entity.type
_entity.pdbx_description
1 polymer ?
#
loop_
_entity_poly.entity_id
_entity_poly.type
_entity_poly.pdbx_seq_one_letter_code
_entity_poly.pdbx_strand_id
1 'polypeptide(L)'
;MLRQLSNGGRQFIRARAGVLRHKSHGSQITRDSIANPTAFWGAAAQGITWNKPFTSVLNTKDYPHGRWFEGGELNTSYNSLDRHVKAGLGKQNALIYDSPVTDTVRHYTYDELLEEVIQAASVLRNLGVKKGDRVIIYMPNIPEAVISMQACARIGATHSVVFGGFSPEAIAGRIQDCGSRFVICADTALRGGKSVPLKANIDAALTKVDSVDAVLVVQHTGDPVAMHAGRDHWYHEFDAVDDCPCEPMNAEDPLFILYTSGSTGSPKGVLHTVGGYSVWAASTFHYVFDYRPGEVFFCSADIGWVTGHSYVVYGPLQNGGTSLIFEGIPSYPDSGRFWDIIDRHQVNIFYTAPTALRALMRDGDAPVLARSRKSLRLLGTVGEPINPEAWRWYHATVGEGKLPIVDTWWQTETGGVMITTLPGAHGMKPGSAGRPFFGIQPQLVDNEGVVLADEHIGGATSG
;
A
#
# COMPACT_ATOMS: atom_id res chain seq x y z
N MET A 1 -7.56 -9.44 33.25
CA MET A 1 -6.97 -10.40 32.31
C MET A 1 -6.73 -9.83 30.90
N LEU A 2 -7.54 -8.89 30.40
CA LEU A 2 -7.39 -8.26 29.07
C LEU A 2 -6.22 -7.25 28.94
N ARG A 3 -5.70 -6.69 30.02
CA ARG A 3 -4.54 -5.74 30.00
C ARG A 3 -3.16 -6.39 29.79
N GLN A 4 -3.02 -7.67 30.02
CA GLN A 4 -1.72 -8.37 29.86
C GLN A 4 -1.47 -8.84 28.41
N LEU A 5 -2.54 -9.07 27.60
CA LEU A 5 -2.39 -9.55 26.22
C LEU A 5 -1.96 -8.43 25.24
N SER A 6 -2.33 -7.15 25.49
CA SER A 6 -1.94 -6.01 24.63
C SER A 6 -0.45 -5.64 24.73
N ASN A 7 0.20 -5.95 25.85
CA ASN A 7 1.63 -5.67 26.05
C ASN A 7 2.55 -6.75 25.47
N GLY A 8 2.09 -8.01 25.40
CA GLY A 8 2.89 -9.13 24.89
C GLY A 8 3.23 -9.01 23.41
N GLY A 9 2.25 -8.64 22.56
CA GLY A 9 2.48 -8.46 21.12
C GLY A 9 3.43 -7.30 20.81
N ARG A 10 3.29 -6.18 21.51
CA ARG A 10 4.18 -5.02 21.38
C ARG A 10 5.61 -5.31 21.87
N GLN A 11 5.78 -6.10 22.92
CA GLN A 11 7.09 -6.52 23.40
C GLN A 11 7.75 -7.50 22.44
N PHE A 12 6.99 -8.43 21.83
CA PHE A 12 7.53 -9.41 20.91
C PHE A 12 8.02 -8.77 19.61
N ILE A 13 7.26 -7.81 19.04
CA ILE A 13 7.67 -7.02 17.87
C ILE A 13 8.83 -6.08 18.24
N ARG A 14 8.77 -5.38 19.40
CA ARG A 14 9.85 -4.50 19.86
C ARG A 14 11.14 -5.24 20.21
N ALA A 15 11.06 -6.40 20.85
CA ALA A 15 12.24 -7.20 21.20
C ALA A 15 12.97 -7.71 19.95
N ARG A 16 12.24 -8.03 18.85
CA ARG A 16 12.86 -8.50 17.60
C ARG A 16 13.34 -7.39 16.67
N ALA A 17 12.75 -6.20 16.68
CA ALA A 17 13.23 -5.06 15.87
C ALA A 17 14.67 -4.63 16.27
N GLY A 18 15.02 -4.71 17.56
CA GLY A 18 16.41 -4.50 18.02
C GLY A 18 17.40 -5.60 17.64
N VAL A 19 16.89 -6.77 17.22
CA VAL A 19 17.66 -7.99 16.98
C VAL A 19 18.19 -8.07 15.54
N LEU A 20 17.56 -7.39 14.57
CA LEU A 20 18.03 -7.38 13.16
C LEU A 20 19.35 -6.64 12.93
N ARG A 21 19.87 -5.94 13.94
CA ARG A 21 21.13 -5.17 13.82
C ARG A 21 22.41 -6.03 13.68
N HIS A 22 22.31 -7.35 13.79
CA HIS A 22 23.44 -8.26 13.58
C HIS A 22 23.19 -9.17 12.37
N LYS A 23 24.15 -9.25 11.43
CA LYS A 23 24.11 -10.11 10.23
C LYS A 23 23.71 -11.56 10.54
N SER A 24 24.15 -12.10 11.69
CA SER A 24 23.81 -13.44 12.14
C SER A 24 22.33 -13.65 12.51
N HIS A 25 21.65 -12.59 12.98
CA HIS A 25 20.24 -12.67 13.38
C HIS A 25 19.29 -12.68 12.18
N GLY A 26 19.55 -11.88 11.13
CA GLY A 26 18.73 -11.90 9.91
C GLY A 26 18.69 -13.27 9.25
N SER A 27 19.84 -13.95 9.16
CA SER A 27 19.92 -15.31 8.62
C SER A 27 19.23 -16.37 9.49
N GLN A 28 19.22 -16.18 10.82
CA GLN A 28 18.52 -17.10 11.74
C GLN A 28 17.01 -16.95 11.60
N ILE A 29 16.48 -15.73 11.59
CA ILE A 29 15.05 -15.45 11.41
C ILE A 29 14.54 -16.04 10.09
N THR A 30 15.31 -15.87 9.00
CA THR A 30 14.98 -16.48 7.69
C THR A 30 14.90 -18.02 7.81
N ARG A 31 15.88 -18.66 8.43
CA ARG A 31 15.86 -20.12 8.64
C ARG A 31 14.64 -20.57 9.48
N ASP A 32 14.36 -19.87 10.58
CA ASP A 32 13.23 -20.19 11.47
C ASP A 32 11.90 -20.05 10.73
N SER A 33 11.74 -19.02 9.88
CA SER A 33 10.52 -18.80 9.09
C SER A 33 10.25 -19.90 8.06
N ILE A 34 11.31 -20.53 7.55
CA ILE A 34 11.22 -21.64 6.60
C ILE A 34 11.02 -22.97 7.34
N ALA A 35 11.79 -23.19 8.44
CA ALA A 35 11.74 -24.44 9.18
C ALA A 35 10.39 -24.67 9.89
N ASN A 36 9.75 -23.59 10.36
CA ASN A 36 8.45 -23.67 11.02
C ASN A 36 7.56 -22.46 10.66
N PRO A 37 7.00 -22.43 9.45
CA PRO A 37 6.16 -21.32 8.99
C PRO A 37 4.93 -21.10 9.86
N THR A 38 4.32 -22.17 10.38
CA THR A 38 3.16 -22.07 11.27
C THR A 38 3.49 -21.31 12.56
N ALA A 39 4.58 -21.66 13.24
CA ALA A 39 4.98 -20.94 14.44
C ALA A 39 5.40 -19.49 14.14
N PHE A 40 6.14 -19.29 13.05
CA PHE A 40 6.63 -17.97 12.67
C PHE A 40 5.49 -17.00 12.34
N TRP A 41 4.61 -17.38 11.42
CA TRP A 41 3.50 -16.53 11.00
C TRP A 41 2.40 -16.44 12.05
N GLY A 42 2.21 -17.47 12.85
CA GLY A 42 1.35 -17.41 14.04
C GLY A 42 1.82 -16.34 15.04
N ALA A 43 3.13 -16.23 15.24
CA ALA A 43 3.71 -15.17 16.07
C ALA A 43 3.60 -13.79 15.42
N ALA A 44 3.81 -13.66 14.11
CA ALA A 44 3.62 -12.41 13.37
C ALA A 44 2.18 -11.93 13.45
N ALA A 45 1.20 -12.82 13.34
CA ALA A 45 -0.23 -12.53 13.41
C ALA A 45 -0.68 -11.95 14.76
N GLN A 46 0.11 -12.10 15.85
CA GLN A 46 -0.15 -11.43 17.13
C GLN A 46 0.00 -9.91 17.04
N GLY A 47 0.64 -9.39 15.99
CA GLY A 47 0.69 -7.96 15.68
C GLY A 47 -0.62 -7.40 15.14
N ILE A 48 -1.58 -8.23 14.79
CA ILE A 48 -2.91 -7.89 14.29
C ILE A 48 -3.97 -8.15 15.36
N THR A 49 -4.98 -7.32 15.44
CA THR A 49 -6.14 -7.52 16.33
C THR A 49 -7.18 -8.38 15.63
N TRP A 50 -7.54 -9.50 16.25
CA TRP A 50 -8.54 -10.45 15.77
C TRP A 50 -9.83 -10.30 16.56
N ASN A 51 -10.98 -10.21 15.88
CA ASN A 51 -12.30 -10.28 16.48
C ASN A 51 -12.56 -11.68 17.03
N LYS A 52 -12.14 -12.69 16.24
CA LYS A 52 -12.16 -14.10 16.63
C LYS A 52 -10.80 -14.73 16.28
N PRO A 53 -10.13 -15.38 17.22
CA PRO A 53 -8.85 -16.05 16.94
C PRO A 53 -8.98 -17.13 15.86
N PHE A 54 -7.97 -17.26 15.02
CA PHE A 54 -7.86 -18.34 14.04
C PHE A 54 -7.60 -19.69 14.72
N THR A 55 -8.05 -20.76 14.09
CA THR A 55 -7.85 -22.14 14.55
C THR A 55 -6.64 -22.82 13.89
N SER A 56 -6.27 -22.35 12.68
CA SER A 56 -5.09 -22.82 11.94
C SER A 56 -4.37 -21.62 11.32
N VAL A 57 -3.03 -21.61 11.41
CA VAL A 57 -2.21 -20.55 10.79
C VAL A 57 -2.07 -20.79 9.30
N LEU A 58 -1.76 -22.01 8.89
CA LEU A 58 -1.58 -22.42 7.50
C LEU A 58 -2.19 -23.80 7.28
N ASN A 59 -3.11 -23.86 6.33
CA ASN A 59 -3.70 -25.10 5.85
C ASN A 59 -3.30 -25.33 4.39
N THR A 60 -2.53 -26.38 4.13
CA THR A 60 -2.01 -26.75 2.80
C THR A 60 -2.72 -27.95 2.17
N LYS A 61 -3.87 -28.36 2.71
CA LYS A 61 -4.60 -29.56 2.20
C LYS A 61 -5.00 -29.41 0.74
N ASP A 62 -5.33 -28.18 0.33
CA ASP A 62 -5.78 -27.85 -1.02
C ASP A 62 -4.62 -27.25 -1.86
N TYR A 63 -3.38 -27.71 -1.66
CA TYR A 63 -2.23 -27.22 -2.43
C TYR A 63 -2.50 -27.28 -3.94
N PRO A 64 -2.14 -26.22 -4.71
CA PRO A 64 -1.30 -25.07 -4.35
C PRO A 64 -2.05 -23.93 -3.64
N HIS A 65 -3.33 -24.02 -3.40
CA HIS A 65 -4.18 -23.00 -2.81
C HIS A 65 -4.21 -23.15 -1.28
N GLY A 66 -3.11 -22.81 -0.60
CA GLY A 66 -3.06 -22.77 0.86
C GLY A 66 -3.97 -21.70 1.45
N ARG A 67 -4.57 -21.97 2.62
CA ARG A 67 -5.38 -21.01 3.38
C ARG A 67 -4.61 -20.52 4.61
N TRP A 68 -4.69 -19.21 4.85
CA TRP A 68 -4.02 -18.58 5.98
C TRP A 68 -5.01 -18.13 7.05
N PHE A 69 -4.67 -18.38 8.31
CA PHE A 69 -5.43 -17.95 9.49
C PHE A 69 -6.89 -18.41 9.48
N GLU A 70 -7.10 -19.66 9.10
CA GLU A 70 -8.42 -20.26 8.92
C GLU A 70 -9.24 -20.22 10.22
N GLY A 71 -10.52 -19.81 10.10
CA GLY A 71 -11.45 -19.62 11.21
C GLY A 71 -11.26 -18.32 11.98
N GLY A 72 -10.22 -17.53 11.67
CA GLY A 72 -10.02 -16.20 12.24
C GLY A 72 -10.95 -15.16 11.62
N GLU A 73 -11.37 -14.19 12.43
CA GLU A 73 -12.13 -13.02 11.98
C GLU A 73 -11.44 -11.74 12.42
N LEU A 74 -11.36 -10.76 11.53
CA LEU A 74 -10.75 -9.46 11.76
C LEU A 74 -11.39 -8.40 10.85
N ASN A 75 -11.02 -7.14 11.05
CA ASN A 75 -11.31 -6.06 10.10
C ASN A 75 -10.03 -5.27 9.81
N THR A 76 -9.73 -5.05 8.54
CA THR A 76 -8.50 -4.37 8.12
C THR A 76 -8.52 -2.89 8.48
N SER A 77 -9.67 -2.19 8.34
CA SER A 77 -9.81 -0.79 8.73
C SER A 77 -9.66 -0.61 10.25
N TYR A 78 -10.27 -1.50 11.05
CA TYR A 78 -10.04 -1.51 12.50
C TYR A 78 -8.55 -1.62 12.85
N ASN A 79 -7.84 -2.49 12.16
CA ASN A 79 -6.41 -2.69 12.37
C ASN A 79 -5.55 -1.53 11.87
N SER A 80 -6.07 -0.75 10.92
CA SER A 80 -5.40 0.45 10.40
C SER A 80 -5.63 1.69 11.28
N LEU A 81 -6.81 1.83 11.91
CA LEU A 81 -7.24 3.07 12.55
C LEU A 81 -7.70 2.88 14.01
N ASP A 82 -8.85 2.24 14.23
CA ASP A 82 -9.52 2.18 15.54
C ASP A 82 -8.61 1.68 16.66
N ARG A 83 -7.82 0.63 16.42
CA ARG A 83 -6.93 0.08 17.45
C ARG A 83 -5.85 1.06 17.88
N HIS A 84 -5.41 1.94 16.98
CA HIS A 84 -4.39 2.96 17.27
C HIS A 84 -4.98 4.10 18.06
N VAL A 85 -6.19 4.57 17.71
CA VAL A 85 -6.95 5.54 18.51
C VAL A 85 -7.17 5.00 19.92
N LYS A 86 -7.67 3.76 20.05
CA LYS A 86 -7.88 3.07 21.34
C LYS A 86 -6.59 2.87 22.13
N ALA A 87 -5.46 2.82 21.44
CA ALA A 87 -4.13 2.71 22.05
C ALA A 87 -3.51 4.07 22.44
N GLY A 88 -4.24 5.19 22.24
CA GLY A 88 -3.82 6.55 22.60
C GLY A 88 -2.98 7.26 21.54
N LEU A 89 -2.98 6.79 20.29
CA LEU A 89 -2.31 7.44 19.15
C LEU A 89 -3.23 8.41 18.40
N GLY A 90 -4.43 8.70 18.90
CA GLY A 90 -5.43 9.51 18.21
C GLY A 90 -4.92 10.85 17.70
N LYS A 91 -4.04 11.52 18.43
CA LYS A 91 -3.47 12.82 18.05
C LYS A 91 -2.18 12.75 17.20
N GLN A 92 -1.68 11.53 16.92
CA GLN A 92 -0.55 11.36 16.00
C GLN A 92 -1.04 11.48 14.56
N ASN A 93 -0.23 12.09 13.68
CA ASN A 93 -0.52 12.09 12.24
C ASN A 93 -0.55 10.65 11.70
N ALA A 94 -1.64 10.31 11.03
CA ALA A 94 -1.81 9.07 10.28
C ALA A 94 -1.48 9.28 8.80
N LEU A 95 -1.97 10.40 8.24
CA LEU A 95 -1.82 10.73 6.82
C LEU A 95 -1.42 12.19 6.67
N ILE A 96 -0.40 12.44 5.84
CA ILE A 96 -0.03 13.77 5.37
C ILE A 96 -0.34 13.83 3.87
N TYR A 97 -1.10 14.81 3.44
CA TYR A 97 -1.38 15.10 2.05
C TYR A 97 -0.64 16.35 1.61
N ASP A 98 0.06 16.26 0.49
CA ASP A 98 0.78 17.39 -0.09
C ASP A 98 0.54 17.43 -1.61
N SER A 99 -0.15 18.47 -2.08
CA SER A 99 -0.56 18.63 -3.48
C SER A 99 -0.14 19.98 -4.06
N PRO A 100 0.60 20.01 -5.17
CA PRO A 100 0.82 21.19 -5.95
C PRO A 100 -0.35 21.50 -6.90
N VAL A 101 -1.33 20.61 -7.00
CA VAL A 101 -2.49 20.75 -7.90
C VAL A 101 -3.49 21.72 -7.30
N THR A 102 -3.78 21.56 -6.01
CA THR A 102 -4.71 22.40 -5.26
C THR A 102 -4.00 23.36 -4.31
N ASP A 103 -2.66 23.41 -4.35
CA ASP A 103 -1.81 24.15 -3.40
C ASP A 103 -2.19 23.86 -1.94
N THR A 104 -2.42 22.57 -1.64
CA THR A 104 -2.93 22.10 -0.36
C THR A 104 -1.90 21.24 0.35
N VAL A 105 -1.69 21.54 1.64
CA VAL A 105 -1.03 20.66 2.60
C VAL A 105 -2.02 20.40 3.73
N ARG A 106 -2.35 19.13 3.97
CA ARG A 106 -3.26 18.74 5.07
C ARG A 106 -2.68 17.58 5.85
N HIS A 107 -2.78 17.67 7.16
CA HIS A 107 -2.42 16.62 8.09
C HIS A 107 -3.69 16.03 8.67
N TYR A 108 -3.81 14.72 8.66
CA TYR A 108 -4.88 13.99 9.31
C TYR A 108 -4.28 13.21 10.47
N THR A 109 -4.73 13.49 11.67
CA THR A 109 -4.46 12.64 12.83
C THR A 109 -5.21 11.30 12.70
N TYR A 110 -4.87 10.31 13.54
CA TYR A 110 -5.62 9.06 13.57
C TYR A 110 -7.08 9.27 13.96
N ASP A 111 -7.39 10.22 14.87
CA ASP A 111 -8.76 10.58 15.21
C ASP A 111 -9.50 11.12 13.99
N GLU A 112 -8.95 12.15 13.33
CA GLU A 112 -9.56 12.78 12.15
C GLU A 112 -9.72 11.81 10.98
N LEU A 113 -8.71 11.00 10.69
CA LEU A 113 -8.80 10.01 9.60
C LEU A 113 -9.84 8.93 9.92
N LEU A 114 -9.99 8.53 11.18
CA LEU A 114 -11.03 7.59 11.61
C LEU A 114 -12.42 8.19 11.44
N GLU A 115 -12.65 9.44 11.82
CA GLU A 115 -13.92 10.17 11.63
C GLU A 115 -14.29 10.24 10.16
N GLU A 116 -13.37 10.63 9.28
CA GLU A 116 -13.61 10.66 7.83
C GLU A 116 -13.94 9.27 7.24
N VAL A 117 -13.28 8.22 7.73
CA VAL A 117 -13.56 6.84 7.29
C VAL A 117 -14.91 6.35 7.78
N ILE A 118 -15.33 6.70 9.00
CA ILE A 118 -16.66 6.39 9.53
C ILE A 118 -17.73 7.06 8.66
N GLN A 119 -17.55 8.34 8.35
CA GLN A 119 -18.46 9.09 7.48
C GLN A 119 -18.57 8.43 6.10
N ALA A 120 -17.45 8.17 5.43
CA ALA A 120 -17.44 7.54 4.11
C ALA A 120 -18.06 6.15 4.10
N ALA A 121 -17.80 5.35 5.14
CA ALA A 121 -18.38 4.02 5.30
C ALA A 121 -19.92 4.07 5.46
N SER A 122 -20.42 5.06 6.21
CA SER A 122 -21.85 5.28 6.35
C SER A 122 -22.50 5.74 5.04
N VAL A 123 -21.87 6.64 4.31
CA VAL A 123 -22.33 7.06 2.98
C VAL A 123 -22.47 5.86 2.04
N LEU A 124 -21.45 4.97 2.02
CA LEU A 124 -21.53 3.76 1.21
C LEU A 124 -22.67 2.84 1.63
N ARG A 125 -22.91 2.65 2.92
CA ARG A 125 -24.07 1.88 3.41
C ARG A 125 -25.41 2.53 3.03
N ASN A 126 -25.52 3.85 3.09
CA ASN A 126 -26.73 4.59 2.67
C ASN A 126 -27.00 4.46 1.18
N LEU A 127 -25.95 4.34 0.36
CA LEU A 127 -26.05 4.03 -1.07
C LEU A 127 -26.38 2.55 -1.35
N GLY A 128 -26.45 1.71 -0.32
CA GLY A 128 -26.83 0.29 -0.43
C GLY A 128 -25.68 -0.69 -0.55
N VAL A 129 -24.42 -0.24 -0.35
CA VAL A 129 -23.24 -1.14 -0.35
C VAL A 129 -23.28 -2.07 0.85
N LYS A 130 -23.09 -3.35 0.61
CA LYS A 130 -23.12 -4.43 1.60
C LYS A 130 -21.80 -5.20 1.62
N LYS A 131 -21.60 -5.98 2.69
CA LYS A 131 -20.50 -6.95 2.77
C LYS A 131 -20.45 -7.81 1.51
N GLY A 132 -19.26 -7.93 0.90
CA GLY A 132 -19.02 -8.70 -0.30
C GLY A 132 -19.32 -7.98 -1.62
N ASP A 133 -19.93 -6.80 -1.60
CA ASP A 133 -20.07 -5.98 -2.79
C ASP A 133 -18.71 -5.47 -3.27
N ARG A 134 -18.57 -5.26 -4.59
CA ARG A 134 -17.38 -4.66 -5.20
C ARG A 134 -17.63 -3.19 -5.45
N VAL A 135 -16.62 -2.37 -5.15
CA VAL A 135 -16.65 -0.92 -5.31
C VAL A 135 -15.43 -0.49 -6.15
N ILE A 136 -15.67 0.12 -7.29
CA ILE A 136 -14.60 0.74 -8.10
C ILE A 136 -14.24 2.10 -7.47
N ILE A 137 -12.94 2.37 -7.33
CA ILE A 137 -12.41 3.66 -6.89
C ILE A 137 -11.56 4.23 -8.03
N TYR A 138 -11.95 5.38 -8.58
CA TYR A 138 -11.27 6.03 -9.69
C TYR A 138 -10.96 7.48 -9.34
N MET A 139 -9.86 7.68 -8.63
CA MET A 139 -9.41 8.97 -8.08
C MET A 139 -7.90 9.12 -8.20
N PRO A 140 -7.37 10.34 -8.16
CA PRO A 140 -5.93 10.57 -8.03
C PRO A 140 -5.46 10.26 -6.60
N ASN A 141 -4.17 10.49 -6.32
CA ASN A 141 -3.60 10.34 -4.98
C ASN A 141 -4.07 11.46 -4.03
N ILE A 142 -5.32 11.39 -3.60
CA ILE A 142 -5.96 12.32 -2.66
C ILE A 142 -6.40 11.59 -1.38
N PRO A 143 -6.60 12.29 -0.27
CA PRO A 143 -7.03 11.67 0.99
C PRO A 143 -8.31 10.85 0.86
N GLU A 144 -9.27 11.33 0.08
CA GLU A 144 -10.56 10.68 -0.14
C GLU A 144 -10.42 9.30 -0.80
N ALA A 145 -9.35 9.07 -1.55
CA ALA A 145 -9.06 7.75 -2.10
C ALA A 145 -8.61 6.77 -1.00
N VAL A 146 -7.75 7.20 -0.08
CA VAL A 146 -7.35 6.41 1.10
C VAL A 146 -8.55 6.16 2.00
N ILE A 147 -9.36 7.19 2.26
CA ILE A 147 -10.58 7.14 3.05
C ILE A 147 -11.56 6.13 2.44
N SER A 148 -11.77 6.17 1.11
CA SER A 148 -12.66 5.24 0.41
C SER A 148 -12.20 3.78 0.50
N MET A 149 -10.88 3.51 0.39
CA MET A 149 -10.32 2.17 0.57
C MET A 149 -10.57 1.65 1.98
N GLN A 150 -10.34 2.48 3.01
CA GLN A 150 -10.56 2.13 4.41
C GLN A 150 -12.05 1.99 4.73
N ALA A 151 -12.92 2.81 4.13
CA ALA A 151 -14.37 2.72 4.28
C ALA A 151 -14.92 1.42 3.71
N CYS A 152 -14.49 1.01 2.51
CA CYS A 152 -14.84 -0.30 1.94
C CYS A 152 -14.38 -1.44 2.86
N ALA A 153 -13.14 -1.42 3.32
CA ALA A 153 -12.61 -2.42 4.24
C ALA A 153 -13.39 -2.45 5.57
N ARG A 154 -13.84 -1.27 6.06
CA ARG A 154 -14.64 -1.14 7.30
C ARG A 154 -15.95 -1.88 7.23
N ILE A 155 -16.69 -1.76 6.12
CA ILE A 155 -18.01 -2.37 5.93
C ILE A 155 -17.96 -3.75 5.26
N GLY A 156 -16.77 -4.28 5.00
CA GLY A 156 -16.56 -5.59 4.36
C GLY A 156 -16.83 -5.60 2.86
N ALA A 157 -16.83 -4.45 2.19
CA ALA A 157 -16.87 -4.36 0.74
C ALA A 157 -15.48 -4.55 0.14
N THR A 158 -15.43 -5.18 -1.04
CA THR A 158 -14.19 -5.40 -1.78
C THR A 158 -13.92 -4.22 -2.71
N HIS A 159 -12.88 -3.45 -2.47
CA HIS A 159 -12.55 -2.34 -3.38
C HIS A 159 -11.69 -2.79 -4.56
N SER A 160 -11.80 -2.06 -5.66
CA SER A 160 -10.89 -2.15 -6.80
C SER A 160 -10.50 -0.75 -7.27
N VAL A 161 -9.27 -0.36 -6.96
CA VAL A 161 -8.76 0.95 -7.35
C VAL A 161 -8.27 0.91 -8.79
N VAL A 162 -8.71 1.87 -9.57
CA VAL A 162 -8.35 2.02 -10.98
C VAL A 162 -7.46 3.25 -11.13
N PHE A 163 -6.31 3.07 -11.77
CA PHE A 163 -5.37 4.15 -12.01
C PHE A 163 -6.01 5.28 -12.82
N GLY A 164 -5.89 6.53 -12.36
CA GLY A 164 -6.54 7.71 -12.93
C GLY A 164 -6.22 8.01 -14.40
N GLY A 165 -5.19 7.39 -14.96
CA GLY A 165 -4.81 7.52 -16.37
C GLY A 165 -5.43 6.47 -17.30
N PHE A 166 -6.30 5.56 -16.82
CA PHE A 166 -6.93 4.57 -17.69
C PHE A 166 -8.11 5.14 -18.47
N SER A 167 -8.32 4.55 -19.67
CA SER A 167 -9.41 4.93 -20.58
C SER A 167 -10.77 4.43 -20.09
N PRO A 168 -11.88 5.02 -20.56
CA PRO A 168 -13.24 4.53 -20.29
C PRO A 168 -13.44 3.04 -20.56
N GLU A 169 -12.83 2.51 -21.65
CA GLU A 169 -12.88 1.08 -21.99
C GLU A 169 -12.24 0.22 -20.92
N ALA A 170 -11.08 0.66 -20.43
CA ALA A 170 -10.36 -0.08 -19.38
C ALA A 170 -11.12 -0.05 -18.05
N ILE A 171 -11.86 1.01 -17.76
CA ILE A 171 -12.73 1.12 -16.58
C ILE A 171 -13.94 0.19 -16.74
N ALA A 172 -14.65 0.28 -17.88
CA ALA A 172 -15.82 -0.56 -18.17
C ALA A 172 -15.49 -2.05 -18.05
N GLY A 173 -14.36 -2.49 -18.63
CA GLY A 173 -13.93 -3.88 -18.53
C GLY A 173 -13.72 -4.36 -17.10
N ARG A 174 -13.19 -3.51 -16.20
CA ARG A 174 -13.01 -3.85 -14.79
C ARG A 174 -14.33 -3.91 -14.03
N ILE A 175 -15.24 -2.98 -14.30
CA ILE A 175 -16.59 -2.98 -13.71
C ILE A 175 -17.30 -4.28 -14.08
N GLN A 176 -17.25 -4.67 -15.36
CA GLN A 176 -17.90 -5.90 -15.86
C GLN A 176 -17.26 -7.15 -15.24
N ASP A 177 -15.93 -7.24 -15.24
CA ASP A 177 -15.21 -8.43 -14.79
C ASP A 177 -15.45 -8.70 -13.29
N CYS A 178 -15.35 -7.67 -12.43
CA CYS A 178 -15.62 -7.85 -11.00
C CYS A 178 -17.09 -7.76 -10.62
N GLY A 179 -17.97 -7.41 -11.56
CA GLY A 179 -19.40 -7.23 -11.31
C GLY A 179 -19.68 -6.11 -10.31
N SER A 180 -18.97 -4.98 -10.42
CA SER A 180 -19.17 -3.84 -9.52
C SER A 180 -20.49 -3.15 -9.80
N ARG A 181 -21.21 -2.80 -8.72
CA ARG A 181 -22.44 -2.00 -8.76
C ARG A 181 -22.26 -0.59 -8.27
N PHE A 182 -21.08 -0.28 -7.72
CA PHE A 182 -20.80 1.01 -7.08
C PHE A 182 -19.46 1.56 -7.59
N VAL A 183 -19.44 2.86 -7.84
CA VAL A 183 -18.26 3.60 -8.28
C VAL A 183 -18.05 4.81 -7.37
N ILE A 184 -16.83 5.07 -6.97
CA ILE A 184 -16.41 6.31 -6.31
C ILE A 184 -15.40 6.97 -7.25
N CYS A 185 -15.60 8.24 -7.62
CA CYS A 185 -14.67 8.97 -8.46
C CYS A 185 -14.52 10.42 -7.98
N ALA A 186 -13.47 11.10 -8.42
CA ALA A 186 -13.41 12.56 -8.32
C ALA A 186 -14.01 13.22 -9.57
N ASP A 187 -14.31 14.51 -9.47
CA ASP A 187 -14.74 15.34 -10.61
C ASP A 187 -13.68 15.35 -11.72
N THR A 188 -12.55 15.97 -11.47
CA THR A 188 -11.37 15.98 -12.35
C THR A 188 -10.09 15.84 -11.55
N ALA A 189 -8.98 15.59 -12.24
CA ALA A 189 -7.63 15.59 -11.67
C ALA A 189 -6.69 16.39 -12.57
N LEU A 190 -5.56 16.82 -12.03
CA LEU A 190 -4.47 17.39 -12.81
C LEU A 190 -3.24 16.48 -12.75
N ARG A 191 -2.68 16.15 -13.90
CA ARG A 191 -1.46 15.34 -13.99
C ARG A 191 -0.42 16.05 -14.86
N GLY A 192 0.65 16.52 -14.22
CA GLY A 192 1.67 17.30 -14.91
C GLY A 192 1.12 18.54 -15.60
N GLY A 193 0.15 19.22 -14.97
CA GLY A 193 -0.51 20.42 -15.50
C GLY A 193 -1.61 20.15 -16.54
N LYS A 194 -1.92 18.87 -16.86
CA LYS A 194 -3.00 18.49 -17.79
C LYS A 194 -4.22 17.99 -17.03
N SER A 195 -5.40 18.50 -17.38
CA SER A 195 -6.67 18.04 -16.82
C SER A 195 -7.00 16.61 -17.29
N VAL A 196 -7.45 15.79 -16.35
CA VAL A 196 -7.97 14.43 -16.57
C VAL A 196 -9.44 14.42 -16.11
N PRO A 197 -10.41 14.30 -17.03
CA PRO A 197 -11.84 14.42 -16.73
C PRO A 197 -12.37 13.10 -16.15
N LEU A 198 -12.14 12.86 -14.86
CA LEU A 198 -12.40 11.55 -14.22
C LEU A 198 -13.88 11.18 -14.27
N LYS A 199 -14.78 12.10 -13.88
CA LYS A 199 -16.23 11.84 -13.91
C LYS A 199 -16.73 11.59 -15.34
N ALA A 200 -16.24 12.36 -16.32
CA ALA A 200 -16.62 12.15 -17.72
C ALA A 200 -16.13 10.79 -18.26
N ASN A 201 -14.95 10.33 -17.83
CA ASN A 201 -14.46 9.00 -18.16
C ASN A 201 -15.34 7.90 -17.56
N ILE A 202 -15.84 8.09 -16.32
CA ILE A 202 -16.82 7.17 -15.72
C ILE A 202 -18.11 7.17 -16.55
N ASP A 203 -18.65 8.35 -16.88
CA ASP A 203 -19.88 8.42 -17.70
C ASP A 203 -19.72 7.70 -19.04
N ALA A 204 -18.58 7.90 -19.70
CA ALA A 204 -18.28 7.20 -20.95
C ALA A 204 -18.15 5.67 -20.75
N ALA A 205 -17.53 5.22 -19.65
CA ALA A 205 -17.46 3.80 -19.31
C ALA A 205 -18.86 3.20 -19.08
N LEU A 206 -19.74 3.92 -18.39
CA LEU A 206 -21.08 3.48 -18.05
C LEU A 206 -22.05 3.48 -19.26
N THR A 207 -21.67 4.02 -20.43
CA THR A 207 -22.42 3.75 -21.67
C THR A 207 -22.30 2.29 -22.16
N LYS A 208 -21.32 1.55 -21.61
CA LYS A 208 -21.00 0.16 -21.99
C LYS A 208 -21.36 -0.83 -20.89
N VAL A 209 -21.83 -0.36 -19.74
CA VAL A 209 -22.13 -1.15 -18.54
C VAL A 209 -23.41 -0.62 -17.91
N ASP A 210 -24.34 -1.52 -17.64
CA ASP A 210 -25.65 -1.23 -17.04
C ASP A 210 -25.80 -1.72 -15.59
N SER A 211 -24.73 -2.30 -15.02
CA SER A 211 -24.74 -2.90 -13.69
C SER A 211 -24.52 -1.91 -12.53
N VAL A 212 -24.19 -0.64 -12.80
CA VAL A 212 -23.85 0.32 -11.75
C VAL A 212 -25.09 1.05 -11.24
N ASP A 213 -25.38 0.88 -9.96
CA ASP A 213 -26.54 1.49 -9.29
C ASP A 213 -26.24 2.91 -8.82
N ALA A 214 -25.03 3.17 -8.32
CA ALA A 214 -24.65 4.48 -7.80
C ALA A 214 -23.20 4.87 -8.12
N VAL A 215 -23.02 6.16 -8.37
CA VAL A 215 -21.72 6.82 -8.53
C VAL A 215 -21.59 7.90 -7.44
N LEU A 216 -20.65 7.74 -6.53
CA LEU A 216 -20.30 8.73 -5.53
C LEU A 216 -19.19 9.64 -6.07
N VAL A 217 -19.45 10.95 -6.15
CA VAL A 217 -18.54 11.93 -6.76
C VAL A 217 -17.92 12.80 -5.66
N VAL A 218 -16.60 12.80 -5.60
CA VAL A 218 -15.81 13.69 -4.72
C VAL A 218 -15.48 14.97 -5.49
N GLN A 219 -15.82 16.11 -4.91
CA GLN A 219 -15.43 17.41 -5.46
C GLN A 219 -13.95 17.68 -5.11
N HIS A 220 -13.07 17.52 -6.08
CA HIS A 220 -11.63 17.69 -5.91
C HIS A 220 -11.12 19.03 -6.47
N THR A 221 -11.34 19.26 -7.75
CA THR A 221 -10.90 20.52 -8.40
C THR A 221 -11.99 21.57 -8.42
N GLY A 222 -13.25 21.16 -8.27
CA GLY A 222 -14.41 22.04 -8.40
C GLY A 222 -14.81 22.31 -9.84
N ASP A 223 -14.23 21.58 -10.80
CA ASP A 223 -14.65 21.69 -12.20
C ASP A 223 -16.09 21.21 -12.37
N PRO A 224 -16.89 21.89 -13.22
CA PRO A 224 -18.24 21.46 -13.51
C PRO A 224 -18.27 20.08 -14.19
N VAL A 225 -19.08 19.17 -13.64
CA VAL A 225 -19.29 17.82 -14.18
C VAL A 225 -20.77 17.52 -14.32
N ALA A 226 -21.12 16.66 -15.28
CA ALA A 226 -22.48 16.18 -15.41
C ALA A 226 -22.85 15.26 -14.25
N MET A 227 -24.04 15.47 -13.66
CA MET A 227 -24.60 14.60 -12.61
C MET A 227 -25.90 14.01 -13.12
N HIS A 228 -25.96 12.67 -13.19
CA HIS A 228 -27.15 11.94 -13.66
C HIS A 228 -28.07 11.64 -12.47
N ALA A 229 -29.23 12.25 -12.47
CA ALA A 229 -30.21 12.11 -11.41
C ALA A 229 -30.58 10.63 -11.15
N GLY A 230 -30.66 10.25 -9.87
CA GLY A 230 -30.97 8.89 -9.41
C GLY A 230 -29.81 7.91 -9.43
N ARG A 231 -28.67 8.28 -10.03
CA ARG A 231 -27.43 7.47 -10.04
C ARG A 231 -26.27 8.17 -9.35
N ASP A 232 -26.06 9.46 -9.64
CA ASP A 232 -24.90 10.20 -9.19
C ASP A 232 -25.20 11.03 -7.94
N HIS A 233 -24.29 10.97 -6.98
CA HIS A 233 -24.42 11.63 -5.68
C HIS A 233 -23.11 12.35 -5.35
N TRP A 234 -23.21 13.60 -4.88
CA TRP A 234 -22.05 14.30 -4.35
C TRP A 234 -21.71 13.78 -2.94
N TYR A 235 -20.43 13.52 -2.68
CA TYR A 235 -19.98 13.06 -1.36
C TYR A 235 -20.31 14.06 -0.25
N HIS A 236 -20.17 15.35 -0.51
CA HIS A 236 -20.38 16.43 0.46
C HIS A 236 -21.86 16.73 0.76
N GLU A 237 -22.79 16.13 0.04
CA GLU A 237 -24.25 16.29 0.30
C GLU A 237 -24.78 15.33 1.37
N PHE A 238 -23.97 14.40 1.86
CA PHE A 238 -24.37 13.48 2.91
C PHE A 238 -24.09 14.06 4.29
N ASP A 239 -25.05 13.89 5.19
CA ASP A 239 -24.94 14.31 6.58
C ASP A 239 -23.83 13.50 7.31
N ALA A 240 -23.17 14.18 8.26
CA ALA A 240 -22.25 13.55 9.17
C ALA A 240 -22.95 12.49 10.04
N VAL A 241 -22.22 11.43 10.38
CA VAL A 241 -22.71 10.35 11.25
C VAL A 241 -21.70 10.08 12.36
N ASP A 242 -22.22 9.64 13.51
CA ASP A 242 -21.39 9.42 14.70
C ASP A 242 -20.70 8.05 14.71
N ASP A 243 -21.27 7.04 14.05
CA ASP A 243 -20.76 5.67 14.10
C ASP A 243 -21.09 4.86 12.83
N CYS A 244 -20.13 4.07 12.42
CA CYS A 244 -20.28 3.00 11.44
C CYS A 244 -19.36 1.83 11.86
N PRO A 245 -19.87 0.83 12.60
CA PRO A 245 -19.02 -0.22 13.16
C PRO A 245 -18.34 -1.07 12.09
N CYS A 246 -17.15 -1.56 12.44
CA CYS A 246 -16.38 -2.45 11.57
C CYS A 246 -17.08 -3.81 11.43
N GLU A 247 -17.28 -4.26 10.20
CA GLU A 247 -17.79 -5.59 9.87
C GLU A 247 -16.74 -6.66 10.17
N PRO A 248 -17.01 -7.67 10.99
CA PRO A 248 -16.13 -8.82 11.14
C PRO A 248 -16.00 -9.60 9.82
N MET A 249 -14.75 -9.76 9.34
CA MET A 249 -14.44 -10.45 8.10
C MET A 249 -13.70 -11.74 8.41
N ASN A 250 -14.05 -12.85 7.74
CA ASN A 250 -13.24 -14.05 7.79
C ASN A 250 -11.85 -13.75 7.17
N ALA A 251 -10.82 -14.42 7.67
CA ALA A 251 -9.44 -14.22 7.18
C ALA A 251 -9.30 -14.42 5.66
N GLU A 252 -10.11 -15.30 5.07
CA GLU A 252 -10.12 -15.60 3.64
C GLU A 252 -11.15 -14.77 2.84
N ASP A 253 -11.92 -13.89 3.49
CA ASP A 253 -12.83 -12.99 2.78
C ASP A 253 -12.02 -12.01 1.90
N PRO A 254 -12.55 -11.62 0.71
CA PRO A 254 -11.91 -10.65 -0.17
C PRO A 254 -11.72 -9.28 0.49
N LEU A 255 -10.55 -8.66 0.30
CA LEU A 255 -10.27 -7.28 0.69
C LEU A 255 -10.28 -6.35 -0.52
N PHE A 256 -9.51 -6.69 -1.55
CA PHE A 256 -9.45 -5.91 -2.77
C PHE A 256 -9.10 -6.74 -4.00
N ILE A 257 -9.41 -6.17 -5.16
CA ILE A 257 -9.04 -6.70 -6.48
C ILE A 257 -8.20 -5.66 -7.21
N LEU A 258 -7.01 -6.05 -7.68
CA LEU A 258 -6.19 -5.24 -8.57
C LEU A 258 -5.95 -5.95 -9.90
N TYR A 259 -6.08 -5.20 -10.98
CA TYR A 259 -5.93 -5.73 -12.34
C TYR A 259 -4.51 -5.57 -12.84
N THR A 260 -3.94 -6.68 -13.31
CA THR A 260 -2.63 -6.71 -13.98
C THR A 260 -2.81 -6.91 -15.48
N SER A 261 -1.80 -6.49 -16.27
CA SER A 261 -1.73 -6.79 -17.70
C SER A 261 -1.46 -8.29 -17.87
N GLY A 262 -2.51 -9.09 -18.01
CA GLY A 262 -2.36 -10.54 -18.23
C GLY A 262 -1.56 -10.89 -19.49
N SER A 263 -0.87 -12.01 -19.47
CA SER A 263 -0.13 -12.57 -20.63
C SER A 263 -1.02 -12.85 -21.86
N THR A 264 -2.34 -12.86 -21.70
CA THR A 264 -3.34 -13.14 -22.73
C THR A 264 -4.00 -11.89 -23.32
N GLY A 265 -3.53 -10.68 -22.97
CA GLY A 265 -4.05 -9.40 -23.46
C GLY A 265 -5.24 -8.82 -22.70
N SER A 266 -6.05 -9.64 -22.01
CA SER A 266 -7.09 -9.14 -21.11
C SER A 266 -6.56 -8.96 -19.69
N PRO A 267 -6.89 -7.86 -19.00
CA PRO A 267 -6.52 -7.66 -17.61
C PRO A 267 -7.06 -8.80 -16.74
N LYS A 268 -6.23 -9.26 -15.78
CA LYS A 268 -6.61 -10.28 -14.79
C LYS A 268 -6.74 -9.66 -13.43
N GLY A 269 -7.86 -9.89 -12.76
CA GLY A 269 -8.09 -9.45 -11.38
C GLY A 269 -7.33 -10.34 -10.40
N VAL A 270 -6.38 -9.75 -9.68
CA VAL A 270 -5.69 -10.38 -8.56
C VAL A 270 -6.46 -10.04 -7.29
N LEU A 271 -6.94 -11.07 -6.60
CA LEU A 271 -7.71 -10.92 -5.38
C LEU A 271 -6.82 -11.16 -4.16
N HIS A 272 -6.84 -10.22 -3.21
CA HIS A 272 -6.20 -10.38 -1.92
C HIS A 272 -7.23 -10.53 -0.81
N THR A 273 -6.96 -11.43 0.15
CA THR A 273 -7.84 -11.71 1.29
C THR A 273 -7.42 -10.95 2.54
N VAL A 274 -8.38 -10.74 3.45
CA VAL A 274 -8.23 -9.86 4.62
C VAL A 274 -7.10 -10.30 5.55
N GLY A 275 -7.05 -11.57 5.94
CA GLY A 275 -6.16 -12.05 7.00
C GLY A 275 -4.70 -12.14 6.57
N GLY A 276 -4.45 -12.93 5.51
CA GLY A 276 -3.10 -13.15 4.99
C GLY A 276 -2.43 -11.85 4.56
N TYR A 277 -3.17 -11.02 3.81
CA TYR A 277 -2.65 -9.73 3.36
C TYR A 277 -2.34 -8.76 4.52
N SER A 278 -3.23 -8.67 5.54
CA SER A 278 -2.98 -7.78 6.68
C SER A 278 -1.71 -8.15 7.44
N VAL A 279 -1.51 -9.44 7.73
CA VAL A 279 -0.29 -9.90 8.41
C VAL A 279 0.95 -9.67 7.54
N TRP A 280 0.84 -9.90 6.22
CA TRP A 280 1.94 -9.73 5.27
C TRP A 280 2.34 -8.27 5.10
N ALA A 281 1.37 -7.38 4.81
CA ALA A 281 1.63 -5.95 4.63
C ALA A 281 2.21 -5.30 5.88
N ALA A 282 1.65 -5.63 7.07
CA ALA A 282 2.16 -5.12 8.34
C ALA A 282 3.58 -5.61 8.63
N SER A 283 3.86 -6.91 8.39
CA SER A 283 5.17 -7.50 8.66
C SER A 283 6.24 -6.98 7.68
N THR A 284 5.94 -6.96 6.39
CA THR A 284 6.90 -6.47 5.38
C THR A 284 7.20 -4.99 5.57
N PHE A 285 6.19 -4.15 5.83
CA PHE A 285 6.43 -2.74 6.15
C PHE A 285 7.36 -2.57 7.35
N HIS A 286 7.07 -3.27 8.44
CA HIS A 286 7.86 -3.18 9.67
C HIS A 286 9.34 -3.55 9.46
N TYR A 287 9.59 -4.70 8.84
CA TYR A 287 10.96 -5.23 8.73
C TYR A 287 11.76 -4.65 7.56
N VAL A 288 11.12 -4.44 6.40
CA VAL A 288 11.81 -3.92 5.20
C VAL A 288 12.25 -2.48 5.41
N PHE A 289 11.38 -1.68 6.02
CA PHE A 289 11.68 -0.26 6.25
C PHE A 289 12.25 0.03 7.65
N ASP A 290 12.46 -1.01 8.48
CA ASP A 290 12.90 -0.84 9.89
C ASP A 290 12.12 0.30 10.56
N TYR A 291 10.78 0.33 10.31
CA TYR A 291 9.93 1.43 10.70
C TYR A 291 9.94 1.64 12.23
N ARG A 292 10.08 2.90 12.64
CA ARG A 292 10.11 3.30 14.05
C ARG A 292 8.94 4.25 14.35
N PRO A 293 8.30 4.11 15.52
CA PRO A 293 7.19 4.98 15.89
C PRO A 293 7.54 6.47 15.78
N GLY A 294 6.65 7.26 15.17
CA GLY A 294 6.83 8.69 14.97
C GLY A 294 7.56 9.09 13.69
N GLU A 295 8.06 8.14 12.91
CA GLU A 295 8.68 8.43 11.62
C GLU A 295 7.64 8.71 10.54
N VAL A 296 8.00 9.59 9.60
CA VAL A 296 7.22 9.86 8.38
C VAL A 296 7.75 9.01 7.23
N PHE A 297 6.86 8.23 6.65
CA PHE A 297 7.11 7.38 5.49
C PHE A 297 6.51 8.01 4.24
N PHE A 298 7.34 8.28 3.25
CA PHE A 298 6.91 8.79 1.96
C PHE A 298 7.13 7.74 0.87
N CYS A 299 6.03 7.20 0.36
CA CYS A 299 6.00 6.38 -0.84
C CYS A 299 5.37 7.18 -1.98
N SER A 300 6.10 7.37 -3.06
CA SER A 300 5.62 8.16 -4.22
C SER A 300 4.76 7.36 -5.21
N ALA A 301 4.37 6.15 -4.86
CA ALA A 301 3.55 5.31 -5.72
C ALA A 301 2.11 5.80 -5.78
N ASP A 302 1.50 5.61 -6.94
CA ASP A 302 0.06 5.82 -7.14
C ASP A 302 -0.74 4.68 -6.46
N ILE A 303 -1.84 5.04 -5.80
CA ILE A 303 -2.72 4.07 -5.12
C ILE A 303 -3.43 3.10 -6.08
N GLY A 304 -3.49 3.41 -7.37
CA GLY A 304 -3.97 2.51 -8.41
C GLY A 304 -3.06 1.30 -8.67
N TRP A 305 -1.90 1.24 -8.02
CA TRP A 305 -0.97 0.12 -8.06
C TRP A 305 -0.87 -0.58 -6.70
N VAL A 306 -0.44 -1.84 -6.70
CA VAL A 306 -0.29 -2.60 -5.46
C VAL A 306 0.68 -1.95 -4.47
N THR A 307 1.68 -1.22 -4.95
CA THR A 307 2.62 -0.48 -4.09
C THR A 307 1.89 0.58 -3.28
N GLY A 308 0.94 1.30 -3.88
CA GLY A 308 0.09 2.25 -3.17
C GLY A 308 -0.77 1.56 -2.11
N HIS A 309 -1.38 0.41 -2.44
CA HIS A 309 -2.15 -0.36 -1.45
C HIS A 309 -1.29 -0.78 -0.26
N SER A 310 -0.17 -1.45 -0.51
CA SER A 310 0.62 -2.06 0.56
C SER A 310 1.48 -1.07 1.33
N TYR A 311 2.00 -0.02 0.66
CA TYR A 311 3.00 0.86 1.27
C TYR A 311 2.67 2.37 1.23
N VAL A 312 1.48 2.76 0.75
CA VAL A 312 0.90 4.07 1.07
C VAL A 312 -0.21 3.91 2.10
N VAL A 313 -1.07 2.89 1.95
CA VAL A 313 -2.28 2.74 2.76
C VAL A 313 -2.10 1.71 3.88
N TYR A 314 -2.08 0.41 3.56
CA TYR A 314 -2.28 -0.63 4.58
C TYR A 314 -1.06 -0.86 5.48
N GLY A 315 0.14 -1.01 4.93
CA GLY A 315 1.35 -1.27 5.71
C GLY A 315 1.66 -0.19 6.74
N PRO A 316 1.77 1.09 6.34
CA PRO A 316 1.99 2.18 7.27
C PRO A 316 0.91 2.28 8.35
N LEU A 317 -0.37 2.35 7.96
CA LEU A 317 -1.48 2.55 8.89
C LEU A 317 -1.62 1.37 9.87
N GLN A 318 -1.45 0.13 9.42
CA GLN A 318 -1.45 -1.04 10.31
C GLN A 318 -0.29 -1.05 11.31
N ASN A 319 0.77 -0.31 11.08
CA ASN A 319 1.88 -0.16 12.03
C ASN A 319 1.76 1.07 12.92
N GLY A 320 0.65 1.81 12.86
CA GLY A 320 0.50 3.07 13.58
C GLY A 320 1.47 4.15 13.06
N GLY A 321 1.79 4.08 11.77
CA GLY A 321 2.75 4.95 11.10
C GLY A 321 2.11 6.22 10.54
N THR A 322 2.95 7.19 10.19
CA THR A 322 2.54 8.37 9.42
C THR A 322 2.92 8.16 7.97
N SER A 323 1.91 8.02 7.10
CA SER A 323 2.08 7.92 5.65
C SER A 323 1.94 9.28 4.98
N LEU A 324 2.80 9.58 4.01
CA LEU A 324 2.66 10.78 3.19
C LEU A 324 2.16 10.38 1.80
N ILE A 325 1.03 10.95 1.40
CA ILE A 325 0.46 10.84 0.06
C ILE A 325 0.72 12.12 -0.73
N PHE A 326 1.24 11.95 -1.94
CA PHE A 326 1.61 13.02 -2.84
C PHE A 326 0.74 12.98 -4.09
N GLU A 327 0.10 14.09 -4.40
CA GLU A 327 -0.60 14.27 -5.67
C GLU A 327 0.33 14.91 -6.69
N GLY A 328 0.47 14.29 -7.87
CA GLY A 328 1.25 14.85 -8.96
C GLY A 328 2.28 13.89 -9.55
N ILE A 329 3.25 14.46 -10.25
CA ILE A 329 4.39 13.75 -10.82
C ILE A 329 5.70 14.29 -10.23
N PRO A 330 6.80 13.50 -10.24
CA PRO A 330 8.06 13.86 -9.56
C PRO A 330 8.65 15.23 -9.93
N SER A 331 8.44 15.66 -11.19
CA SER A 331 9.01 16.89 -11.75
C SER A 331 8.01 18.04 -11.85
N TYR A 332 6.86 18.01 -11.15
CA TYR A 332 5.88 19.08 -11.16
C TYR A 332 5.70 19.68 -9.76
N PRO A 333 5.75 21.02 -9.62
CA PRO A 333 6.00 22.04 -10.66
C PRO A 333 7.45 22.08 -11.18
N ASP A 334 8.40 21.51 -10.45
CA ASP A 334 9.81 21.40 -10.81
C ASP A 334 10.48 20.17 -10.18
N SER A 335 11.72 19.87 -10.57
CA SER A 335 12.49 18.70 -10.11
C SER A 335 12.95 18.78 -8.64
N GLY A 336 12.70 19.87 -7.94
CA GLY A 336 12.92 20.02 -6.51
C GLY A 336 11.80 19.45 -5.65
N ARG A 337 10.63 19.16 -6.25
CA ARG A 337 9.39 18.87 -5.53
C ARG A 337 9.51 17.76 -4.48
N PHE A 338 10.09 16.62 -4.80
CA PHE A 338 10.26 15.54 -3.82
C PHE A 338 11.15 15.94 -2.64
N TRP A 339 12.17 16.73 -2.93
CA TRP A 339 13.12 17.19 -1.92
C TRP A 339 12.51 18.26 -1.00
N ASP A 340 11.62 19.11 -1.55
CA ASP A 340 10.82 20.07 -0.76
C ASP A 340 9.86 19.33 0.18
N ILE A 341 9.20 18.28 -0.27
CA ILE A 341 8.33 17.41 0.53
C ILE A 341 9.13 16.76 1.66
N ILE A 342 10.29 16.18 1.33
CA ILE A 342 11.16 15.53 2.31
C ILE A 342 11.59 16.52 3.41
N ASP A 343 12.01 17.70 3.02
CA ASP A 343 12.47 18.74 3.97
C ASP A 343 11.30 19.28 4.78
N ARG A 344 10.19 19.65 4.12
CA ARG A 344 9.00 20.23 4.78
C ARG A 344 8.40 19.31 5.81
N HIS A 345 8.21 18.04 5.48
CA HIS A 345 7.54 17.05 6.34
C HIS A 345 8.49 16.20 7.16
N GLN A 346 9.79 16.50 7.13
CA GLN A 346 10.82 15.77 7.87
C GLN A 346 10.74 14.26 7.63
N VAL A 347 10.63 13.87 6.34
CA VAL A 347 10.50 12.46 5.92
C VAL A 347 11.73 11.66 6.36
N ASN A 348 11.49 10.50 6.97
CA ASN A 348 12.55 9.61 7.46
C ASN A 348 12.86 8.47 6.49
N ILE A 349 11.85 8.02 5.76
CA ILE A 349 11.94 6.90 4.82
C ILE A 349 11.35 7.34 3.49
N PHE A 350 12.13 7.26 2.41
CA PHE A 350 11.69 7.61 1.07
C PHE A 350 11.73 6.39 0.14
N TYR A 351 10.59 6.03 -0.42
CA TYR A 351 10.37 4.84 -1.24
C TYR A 351 9.77 5.24 -2.59
N THR A 352 10.50 4.99 -3.69
CA THR A 352 10.11 5.49 -5.01
C THR A 352 10.52 4.54 -6.14
N ALA A 353 10.02 4.80 -7.35
CA ALA A 353 10.34 3.99 -8.53
C ALA A 353 11.64 4.46 -9.21
N PRO A 354 12.46 3.54 -9.75
CA PRO A 354 13.63 3.87 -10.54
C PRO A 354 13.36 4.80 -11.73
N THR A 355 12.18 4.71 -12.34
CA THR A 355 11.74 5.63 -13.40
C THR A 355 11.67 7.07 -12.91
N ALA A 356 11.15 7.30 -11.70
CA ALA A 356 11.13 8.63 -11.09
C ALA A 356 12.55 9.13 -10.82
N LEU A 357 13.42 8.27 -10.28
CA LEU A 357 14.82 8.63 -10.03
C LEU A 357 15.55 9.00 -11.32
N ARG A 358 15.40 8.20 -12.38
CA ARG A 358 16.02 8.51 -13.70
C ARG A 358 15.51 9.81 -14.30
N ALA A 359 14.24 10.16 -14.09
CA ALA A 359 13.70 11.45 -14.51
C ALA A 359 14.39 12.60 -13.77
N LEU A 360 14.52 12.49 -12.44
CA LEU A 360 15.17 13.51 -11.61
C LEU A 360 16.68 13.62 -11.86
N MET A 361 17.38 12.51 -12.12
CA MET A 361 18.80 12.51 -12.47
C MET A 361 19.10 13.35 -13.71
N ARG A 362 18.21 13.36 -14.70
CA ARG A 362 18.39 14.16 -15.94
C ARG A 362 18.44 15.65 -15.69
N ASP A 363 17.82 16.11 -14.60
CA ASP A 363 17.80 17.52 -14.22
C ASP A 363 19.00 17.91 -13.35
N GLY A 364 19.91 16.95 -13.09
CA GLY A 364 21.15 17.13 -12.36
C GLY A 364 20.99 17.12 -10.84
N ASP A 365 22.11 17.34 -10.13
CA ASP A 365 22.15 17.23 -8.68
C ASP A 365 21.67 18.50 -7.95
N ALA A 366 21.66 19.65 -8.62
CA ALA A 366 21.37 20.94 -8.00
C ALA A 366 20.00 20.99 -7.29
N PRO A 367 18.89 20.47 -7.86
CA PRO A 367 17.60 20.45 -7.17
C PRO A 367 17.64 19.66 -5.87
N VAL A 368 18.38 18.55 -5.83
CA VAL A 368 18.57 17.71 -4.64
C VAL A 368 19.40 18.43 -3.59
N LEU A 369 20.55 18.97 -3.99
CA LEU A 369 21.53 19.58 -3.09
C LEU A 369 21.05 20.91 -2.49
N ALA A 370 20.12 21.59 -3.15
CA ALA A 370 19.52 22.84 -2.66
C ALA A 370 18.58 22.66 -1.46
N ARG A 371 18.22 21.41 -1.08
CA ARG A 371 17.26 21.13 0.01
C ARG A 371 17.91 20.29 1.09
N SER A 372 17.39 20.42 2.31
CA SER A 372 17.82 19.59 3.43
C SER A 372 17.20 18.19 3.29
N ARG A 373 17.98 17.16 3.52
CA ARG A 373 17.55 15.75 3.57
C ARG A 373 17.98 15.10 4.88
N LYS A 374 18.25 15.91 5.90
CA LYS A 374 18.81 15.46 7.20
C LYS A 374 17.89 14.52 7.95
N SER A 375 16.58 14.57 7.69
CA SER A 375 15.59 13.68 8.30
C SER A 375 15.63 12.27 7.71
N LEU A 376 16.11 12.11 6.47
CA LEU A 376 16.19 10.80 5.82
C LEU A 376 17.16 9.88 6.54
N ARG A 377 16.75 8.64 6.76
CA ARG A 377 17.61 7.56 7.27
C ARG A 377 17.58 6.29 6.41
N LEU A 378 16.58 6.15 5.56
CA LEU A 378 16.40 4.98 4.69
C LEU A 378 15.83 5.40 3.33
N LEU A 379 16.39 4.83 2.29
CA LEU A 379 15.93 4.97 0.93
C LEU A 379 15.41 3.61 0.43
N GLY A 380 14.48 3.63 -0.54
CA GLY A 380 14.00 2.39 -1.12
C GLY A 380 13.59 2.54 -2.58
N THR A 381 13.59 1.42 -3.32
CA THR A 381 13.19 1.35 -4.72
C THR A 381 12.21 0.23 -4.98
N VAL A 382 11.30 0.45 -5.94
CA VAL A 382 10.18 -0.45 -6.23
C VAL A 382 9.68 -0.35 -7.67
N GLY A 383 9.06 -1.42 -8.13
CA GLY A 383 8.24 -1.47 -9.34
C GLY A 383 8.98 -1.92 -10.59
N GLU A 384 10.28 -1.76 -10.63
CA GLU A 384 11.15 -2.23 -11.72
C GLU A 384 12.58 -2.42 -11.22
N PRO A 385 13.43 -3.19 -11.91
CA PRO A 385 14.85 -3.26 -11.58
C PRO A 385 15.53 -1.89 -11.69
N ILE A 386 16.26 -1.50 -10.64
CA ILE A 386 17.08 -0.30 -10.69
C ILE A 386 18.45 -0.63 -11.31
N ASN A 387 18.84 0.10 -12.36
CA ASN A 387 20.16 -0.06 -12.92
C ASN A 387 21.26 0.46 -11.97
N PRO A 388 22.48 -0.10 -12.01
CA PRO A 388 23.54 0.28 -11.07
C PRO A 388 23.92 1.76 -11.07
N GLU A 389 23.75 2.47 -12.19
CA GLU A 389 24.03 3.90 -12.29
C GLU A 389 23.04 4.72 -11.47
N ALA A 390 21.74 4.51 -11.67
CA ALA A 390 20.69 5.18 -10.90
C ALA A 390 20.78 4.83 -9.41
N TRP A 391 21.13 3.58 -9.08
CA TRP A 391 21.33 3.15 -7.69
C TRP A 391 22.49 3.93 -7.05
N ARG A 392 23.65 4.07 -7.75
CA ARG A 392 24.79 4.81 -7.23
C ARG A 392 24.49 6.29 -7.06
N TRP A 393 23.78 6.89 -8.01
CA TRP A 393 23.33 8.28 -7.88
C TRP A 393 22.41 8.46 -6.67
N TYR A 394 21.43 7.58 -6.52
CA TYR A 394 20.49 7.62 -5.39
C TYR A 394 21.23 7.50 -4.05
N HIS A 395 22.19 6.59 -3.97
CA HIS A 395 23.01 6.42 -2.78
C HIS A 395 23.94 7.61 -2.51
N ALA A 396 24.65 8.07 -3.53
CA ALA A 396 25.66 9.13 -3.37
C ALA A 396 25.04 10.52 -3.21
N THR A 397 24.08 10.89 -4.08
CA THR A 397 23.53 12.26 -4.14
C THR A 397 22.40 12.43 -3.14
N VAL A 398 21.42 11.53 -3.12
CA VAL A 398 20.27 11.64 -2.20
C VAL A 398 20.64 11.15 -0.80
N GLY A 399 21.31 10.01 -0.74
CA GLY A 399 21.70 9.35 0.51
C GLY A 399 23.04 9.79 1.09
N GLU A 400 23.72 10.78 0.48
CA GLU A 400 25.05 11.30 0.91
C GLU A 400 26.12 10.20 1.09
N GLY A 401 25.98 9.07 0.36
CA GLY A 401 26.88 7.92 0.51
C GLY A 401 26.75 7.15 1.83
N LYS A 402 25.73 7.45 2.65
CA LYS A 402 25.59 6.91 4.01
C LYS A 402 24.31 6.12 4.23
N LEU A 403 23.22 6.51 3.56
CA LEU A 403 21.91 5.91 3.82
C LEU A 403 21.77 4.56 3.13
N PRO A 404 21.24 3.54 3.82
CA PRO A 404 20.94 2.27 3.20
C PRO A 404 19.82 2.41 2.16
N ILE A 405 19.89 1.59 1.11
CA ILE A 405 18.83 1.44 0.12
C ILE A 405 18.24 0.04 0.23
N VAL A 406 16.95 -0.03 0.44
CA VAL A 406 16.18 -1.27 0.27
C VAL A 406 15.65 -1.31 -1.17
N ASP A 407 16.32 -2.11 -2.00
CA ASP A 407 15.82 -2.45 -3.33
C ASP A 407 14.87 -3.62 -3.19
N THR A 408 13.65 -3.53 -3.72
CA THR A 408 12.59 -4.50 -3.45
C THR A 408 12.08 -5.16 -4.72
N TRP A 409 11.98 -6.48 -4.71
CA TRP A 409 11.34 -7.25 -5.76
C TRP A 409 10.07 -7.93 -5.23
N TRP A 410 8.96 -7.69 -5.90
CA TRP A 410 7.64 -8.27 -5.62
C TRP A 410 6.65 -7.89 -6.72
N GLN A 411 5.43 -8.42 -6.64
CA GLN A 411 4.41 -8.29 -7.68
C GLN A 411 3.04 -7.99 -7.06
N THR A 412 2.07 -7.61 -7.89
CA THR A 412 0.67 -7.48 -7.48
C THR A 412 0.17 -8.78 -6.85
N GLU A 413 0.55 -9.92 -7.44
CA GLU A 413 0.16 -11.26 -7.02
C GLU A 413 0.72 -11.64 -5.63
N THR A 414 1.81 -11.04 -5.20
CA THR A 414 2.41 -11.32 -3.89
C THR A 414 1.96 -10.37 -2.79
N GLY A 415 1.38 -9.22 -3.15
CA GLY A 415 0.83 -8.24 -2.22
C GLY A 415 1.84 -7.53 -1.33
N GLY A 416 3.10 -7.89 -1.36
CA GLY A 416 4.18 -7.29 -0.58
C GLY A 416 5.54 -7.85 -0.94
N VAL A 417 6.60 -7.32 -0.31
CA VAL A 417 8.00 -7.56 -0.65
C VAL A 417 8.41 -9.01 -0.44
N MET A 418 8.95 -9.63 -1.48
CA MET A 418 9.42 -11.02 -1.52
C MET A 418 10.94 -11.13 -1.40
N ILE A 419 11.67 -10.23 -2.07
CA ILE A 419 13.14 -10.21 -2.07
C ILE A 419 13.59 -8.78 -1.80
N THR A 420 14.51 -8.58 -0.86
CA THR A 420 15.05 -7.28 -0.52
C THR A 420 16.32 -7.37 0.33
N THR A 421 17.02 -6.26 0.43
CA THR A 421 18.09 -6.05 1.39
C THR A 421 17.50 -5.51 2.70
N LEU A 422 17.57 -6.27 3.80
CA LEU A 422 17.14 -5.77 5.11
C LEU A 422 18.18 -4.82 5.71
N PRO A 423 17.77 -3.62 6.18
CA PRO A 423 18.68 -2.64 6.73
C PRO A 423 19.51 -3.19 7.90
N GLY A 424 20.83 -3.04 7.84
CA GLY A 424 21.75 -3.52 8.88
C GLY A 424 21.97 -5.04 8.95
N ALA A 425 21.15 -5.84 8.26
CA ALA A 425 21.28 -7.30 8.26
C ALA A 425 22.04 -7.84 7.04
N HIS A 426 21.89 -7.17 5.90
CA HIS A 426 22.51 -7.59 4.63
C HIS A 426 23.36 -6.49 4.02
N GLY A 427 24.40 -6.87 3.26
CA GLY A 427 25.13 -5.95 2.42
C GLY A 427 24.29 -5.55 1.20
N MET A 428 24.37 -4.28 0.79
CA MET A 428 23.72 -3.75 -0.41
C MET A 428 24.59 -4.02 -1.65
N LYS A 429 23.93 -4.24 -2.80
CA LYS A 429 24.59 -4.39 -4.09
C LYS A 429 23.81 -3.61 -5.15
N PRO A 430 24.44 -2.66 -5.87
CA PRO A 430 23.78 -1.94 -6.95
C PRO A 430 23.17 -2.87 -7.99
N GLY A 431 21.86 -2.67 -8.29
CA GLY A 431 21.14 -3.47 -9.28
C GLY A 431 20.69 -4.85 -8.78
N SER A 432 20.64 -5.06 -7.47
CA SER A 432 20.16 -6.31 -6.88
C SER A 432 19.22 -6.05 -5.73
N ALA A 433 18.04 -6.68 -5.77
CA ALA A 433 17.09 -6.65 -4.66
C ALA A 433 17.61 -7.40 -3.41
N GLY A 434 18.63 -8.23 -3.53
CA GLY A 434 19.32 -8.83 -2.41
C GLY A 434 18.90 -10.26 -2.10
N ARG A 435 18.17 -10.49 -0.97
CA ARG A 435 17.88 -11.83 -0.45
C ARG A 435 16.38 -12.05 -0.24
N PRO A 436 15.93 -13.32 -0.26
CA PRO A 436 14.54 -13.65 0.06
C PRO A 436 14.14 -13.13 1.44
N PHE A 437 12.94 -12.58 1.51
CA PHE A 437 12.30 -12.22 2.76
C PHE A 437 11.88 -13.48 3.55
N PHE A 438 11.40 -13.31 4.76
CA PHE A 438 11.02 -14.41 5.66
C PHE A 438 9.96 -15.33 5.03
N GLY A 439 10.20 -16.63 5.10
CA GLY A 439 9.31 -17.66 4.55
C GLY A 439 9.38 -17.84 3.03
N ILE A 440 10.18 -17.04 2.33
CA ILE A 440 10.29 -17.09 0.87
C ILE A 440 11.45 -17.98 0.45
N GLN A 441 11.15 -18.93 -0.45
CA GLN A 441 12.11 -19.88 -1.01
C GLN A 441 12.06 -19.80 -2.55
N PRO A 442 12.75 -18.82 -3.19
CA PRO A 442 12.78 -18.71 -4.63
C PRO A 442 13.56 -19.88 -5.23
N GLN A 443 13.12 -20.34 -6.40
CA GLN A 443 13.82 -21.33 -7.21
C GLN A 443 14.04 -20.77 -8.61
N LEU A 444 15.22 -21.01 -9.15
CA LEU A 444 15.49 -20.76 -10.56
C LEU A 444 15.23 -22.06 -11.33
N VAL A 445 14.51 -21.93 -12.41
CA VAL A 445 14.18 -23.05 -13.30
C VAL A 445 14.63 -22.73 -14.72
N ASP A 446 14.89 -23.75 -15.52
CA ASP A 446 15.10 -23.61 -16.94
C ASP A 446 13.75 -23.44 -17.70
N ASN A 447 13.82 -23.40 -19.02
CA ASN A 447 12.65 -23.23 -19.88
C ASN A 447 11.67 -24.44 -19.83
N GLU A 448 12.14 -25.59 -19.39
CA GLU A 448 11.38 -26.83 -19.20
C GLU A 448 10.82 -26.94 -17.79
N GLY A 449 11.12 -25.98 -16.89
CA GLY A 449 10.67 -25.96 -15.50
C GLY A 449 11.52 -26.81 -14.55
N VAL A 450 12.68 -27.28 -14.97
CA VAL A 450 13.60 -28.04 -14.13
C VAL A 450 14.37 -27.08 -13.22
N VAL A 451 14.45 -27.40 -11.93
CA VAL A 451 15.19 -26.57 -10.96
C VAL A 451 16.69 -26.61 -11.28
N LEU A 452 17.26 -25.44 -11.47
CA LEU A 452 18.69 -25.27 -11.69
C LEU A 452 19.44 -25.52 -10.39
N ALA A 453 20.54 -26.28 -10.46
CA ALA A 453 21.42 -26.45 -9.31
C ALA A 453 22.16 -25.15 -8.96
N ASP A 454 22.52 -24.94 -7.70
CA ASP A 454 23.17 -23.72 -7.21
C ASP A 454 24.45 -23.35 -7.97
N GLU A 455 25.17 -24.32 -8.52
CA GLU A 455 26.36 -24.12 -9.36
C GLU A 455 26.06 -23.44 -10.72
N HIS A 456 24.81 -23.47 -11.20
CA HIS A 456 24.37 -22.79 -12.41
C HIS A 456 23.91 -21.34 -12.15
N ILE A 457 23.77 -20.96 -10.88
CA ILE A 457 23.42 -19.61 -10.45
C ILE A 457 24.70 -18.76 -10.42
N GLY A 458 25.28 -18.54 -11.59
CA GLY A 458 26.56 -17.86 -11.75
C GLY A 458 26.59 -16.48 -11.09
N GLY A 459 27.49 -16.30 -10.13
CA GLY A 459 27.93 -14.99 -9.64
C GLY A 459 27.40 -14.50 -8.31
N ALA A 460 26.71 -15.32 -7.51
CA ALA A 460 26.15 -14.87 -6.21
C ALA A 460 26.99 -15.26 -4.98
N THR A 461 28.15 -15.87 -5.13
CA THR A 461 28.89 -16.48 -4.00
C THR A 461 30.28 -15.90 -3.70
N SER A 462 30.66 -14.76 -4.24
CA SER A 462 31.93 -14.15 -3.81
C SER A 462 31.81 -12.64 -3.68
N GLY A 463 31.66 -12.15 -2.47
CA GLY A 463 31.74 -10.74 -2.13
C GLY A 463 31.07 -10.43 -0.80
#